data_b3b9a36873437dff49857e5d943fc7b6
#
_entry.id   b3b9a36873437dff49857e5d943fc7b6
#
_cell.length_a   1.000
_cell.length_b   1.000
_cell.length_c   1.000
_cell.angle_alpha   90.00
_cell.angle_beta   90.00
_cell.angle_gamma   90.00
#
_symmetry.space_group_name_H-M   'P 1'
#
loop_
_entity.id
_entity.type
_entity.pdbx_description
1 polymer ?
#
loop_
_entity_poly.entity_id
_entity_poly.type
_entity_poly.pdbx_seq_one_letter_code
_entity_poly.pdbx_strand_id
1 'polypeptide(L)'
;MKKVFLTAMAFAAMVSSVSFTSCSNEEDVPGPGTGGEKIELNGTVEGIMTLDANNEYILNGTLTVADGATLEIPAGTKIKAAKGFGNYIIVAQGGKINAKGTADKPIIFTADNEENATTGYWGGLIINGKAPISGAANGETGSTEVDNNLKYGGTDENDNSGTLEYVQLLYTGARS
;
A
#
# COMPACT_ATOMS: atom_id res chain seq x y z
N MET A 1 -10.93 -38.23 -59.33
CA MET A 1 -9.84 -37.74 -60.20
C MET A 1 -9.60 -36.29 -59.86
N LYS A 2 -8.49 -35.96 -59.12
CA LYS A 2 -7.71 -34.73 -59.18
C LYS A 2 -6.59 -34.85 -58.13
N LYS A 3 -5.39 -34.94 -58.68
CA LYS A 3 -4.14 -35.11 -57.97
C LYS A 3 -3.79 -33.76 -57.31
N VAL A 4 -3.35 -33.73 -56.00
CA VAL A 4 -2.76 -32.59 -55.36
C VAL A 4 -1.26 -32.88 -55.17
N PHE A 5 -0.43 -32.02 -55.75
CA PHE A 5 1.02 -32.05 -55.68
C PHE A 5 1.53 -31.55 -54.35
N LEU A 6 2.43 -32.32 -53.76
CA LEU A 6 3.17 -31.95 -52.55
C LEU A 6 4.47 -31.28 -52.99
N THR A 7 4.66 -30.00 -52.67
CA THR A 7 5.91 -29.29 -52.93
C THR A 7 6.66 -29.14 -51.61
N ALA A 8 7.76 -29.86 -51.50
CA ALA A 8 8.73 -29.69 -50.40
C ALA A 8 9.64 -28.50 -50.69
N MET A 9 9.72 -27.56 -49.80
CA MET A 9 10.67 -26.46 -49.83
C MET A 9 11.70 -26.64 -48.69
N ALA A 10 12.94 -26.96 -49.09
CA ALA A 10 14.09 -27.06 -48.23
C ALA A 10 14.60 -25.64 -47.91
N PHE A 11 14.70 -25.27 -46.62
CA PHE A 11 15.39 -24.06 -46.20
C PHE A 11 16.79 -24.42 -45.70
N ALA A 12 17.78 -23.90 -46.41
CA ALA A 12 19.19 -24.02 -46.05
C ALA A 12 19.50 -23.09 -44.87
N ALA A 13 20.08 -23.63 -43.81
CA ALA A 13 20.60 -22.87 -42.67
C ALA A 13 21.95 -22.23 -43.03
N MET A 14 22.01 -20.92 -43.07
CA MET A 14 23.28 -20.15 -43.04
C MET A 14 23.73 -19.94 -41.59
N VAL A 15 24.81 -20.59 -41.21
CA VAL A 15 25.52 -20.33 -39.97
C VAL A 15 26.49 -19.18 -40.24
N SER A 16 26.19 -17.99 -39.72
CA SER A 16 27.14 -16.89 -39.68
C SER A 16 27.82 -16.88 -38.29
N SER A 17 29.10 -17.24 -38.28
CA SER A 17 29.98 -17.12 -37.12
C SER A 17 30.29 -15.67 -36.82
N VAL A 18 29.74 -15.15 -35.72
CA VAL A 18 30.12 -13.84 -35.17
C VAL A 18 31.23 -14.07 -34.13
N SER A 19 32.42 -13.58 -34.43
CA SER A 19 33.55 -13.54 -33.49
C SER A 19 33.33 -12.42 -32.50
N PHE A 20 33.09 -12.72 -31.23
CA PHE A 20 33.08 -11.73 -30.16
C PHE A 20 34.52 -11.48 -29.68
N THR A 21 34.98 -10.28 -29.93
CA THR A 21 36.19 -9.73 -29.31
C THR A 21 35.86 -9.37 -27.86
N SER A 22 36.54 -10.02 -26.92
CA SER A 22 36.48 -9.72 -25.50
C SER A 22 37.02 -8.33 -25.21
N CYS A 23 36.15 -7.40 -24.81
CA CYS A 23 36.51 -6.26 -24.00
C CYS A 23 35.89 -6.48 -22.64
N SER A 24 36.75 -6.67 -21.65
CA SER A 24 36.40 -6.75 -20.23
C SER A 24 35.96 -5.37 -19.74
N ASN A 25 34.65 -5.17 -19.66
CA ASN A 25 34.03 -4.27 -18.70
C ASN A 25 33.20 -5.17 -17.80
N GLU A 26 33.57 -5.24 -16.53
CA GLU A 26 32.74 -5.80 -15.48
C GLU A 26 31.51 -4.90 -15.39
N GLU A 27 30.48 -5.20 -16.18
CA GLU A 27 29.15 -4.75 -15.85
C GLU A 27 28.66 -5.66 -14.74
N ASP A 28 28.50 -5.01 -13.59
CA ASP A 28 27.79 -5.53 -12.42
C ASP A 28 26.45 -6.12 -12.91
N VAL A 29 26.40 -7.44 -13.06
CA VAL A 29 25.14 -8.15 -13.28
C VAL A 29 24.42 -8.07 -11.94
N PRO A 30 23.32 -7.32 -11.82
CA PRO A 30 22.54 -7.34 -10.61
C PRO A 30 22.09 -8.80 -10.41
N GLY A 31 22.60 -9.43 -9.34
CA GLY A 31 22.05 -10.70 -8.90
C GLY A 31 20.53 -10.55 -8.73
N PRO A 32 19.75 -11.65 -8.73
CA PRO A 32 18.32 -11.58 -8.52
C PRO A 32 18.07 -10.94 -7.15
N GLY A 33 17.90 -9.61 -7.16
CA GLY A 33 17.53 -8.84 -6.00
C GLY A 33 16.12 -9.25 -5.61
N THR A 34 16.02 -9.95 -4.48
CA THR A 34 14.76 -10.19 -3.77
C THR A 34 14.29 -8.93 -3.05
N GLY A 35 14.45 -7.77 -3.65
CA GLY A 35 13.92 -6.49 -3.21
C GLY A 35 12.69 -6.16 -4.03
N GLY A 36 11.51 -6.11 -3.40
CA GLY A 36 10.30 -5.59 -4.02
C GLY A 36 10.48 -4.13 -4.45
N GLU A 37 9.54 -3.65 -5.23
CA GLU A 37 9.50 -2.26 -5.67
C GLU A 37 9.33 -1.30 -4.49
N LYS A 38 10.01 -0.15 -4.53
CA LYS A 38 9.81 0.92 -3.55
C LYS A 38 8.69 1.83 -4.03
N ILE A 39 7.60 1.87 -3.29
CA ILE A 39 6.37 2.58 -3.66
C ILE A 39 6.08 3.67 -2.64
N GLU A 40 5.87 4.88 -3.11
CA GLU A 40 5.43 5.98 -2.27
C GLU A 40 3.90 5.98 -2.13
N LEU A 41 3.42 6.08 -0.89
CA LEU A 41 2.00 6.17 -0.55
C LEU A 41 1.65 7.59 -0.16
N ASN A 42 0.73 8.20 -0.90
CA ASN A 42 0.09 9.48 -0.59
C ASN A 42 -1.16 9.68 -1.47
N GLY A 43 -1.87 10.78 -1.27
CA GLY A 43 -3.03 11.14 -2.09
C GLY A 43 -4.31 10.40 -1.68
N THR A 44 -5.16 10.09 -2.66
CA THR A 44 -6.48 9.51 -2.41
C THR A 44 -6.65 8.16 -3.09
N VAL A 45 -7.06 7.18 -2.31
CA VAL A 45 -7.48 5.86 -2.80
C VAL A 45 -8.94 5.97 -3.25
N GLU A 46 -9.19 5.68 -4.52
CA GLU A 46 -10.52 5.56 -5.12
C GLU A 46 -10.71 4.12 -5.61
N GLY A 47 -11.82 3.49 -5.24
CA GLY A 47 -12.04 2.07 -5.53
C GLY A 47 -11.21 1.14 -4.64
N ILE A 48 -10.65 0.08 -5.17
CA ILE A 48 -9.89 -0.91 -4.40
C ILE A 48 -8.40 -0.77 -4.71
N MET A 49 -7.60 -0.46 -3.68
CA MET A 49 -6.14 -0.51 -3.72
C MET A 49 -5.66 -1.72 -2.92
N THR A 50 -4.94 -2.62 -3.56
CA THR A 50 -4.32 -3.78 -2.91
C THR A 50 -2.82 -3.62 -2.90
N LEU A 51 -2.21 -3.67 -1.71
CA LEU A 51 -0.76 -3.67 -1.56
C LEU A 51 -0.18 -5.08 -1.81
N ASP A 52 1.11 -5.15 -2.09
CA ASP A 52 1.86 -6.42 -2.20
C ASP A 52 2.91 -6.48 -1.08
N ALA A 53 2.87 -7.53 -0.26
CA ALA A 53 3.80 -7.71 0.86
C ALA A 53 5.29 -7.84 0.44
N ASN A 54 5.56 -8.06 -0.85
CA ASN A 54 6.92 -8.10 -1.36
C ASN A 54 7.50 -6.70 -1.64
N ASN A 55 6.67 -5.67 -1.67
CA ASN A 55 7.10 -4.30 -1.94
C ASN A 55 7.44 -3.54 -0.66
N GLU A 56 8.28 -2.51 -0.78
CA GLU A 56 8.57 -1.53 0.27
C GLU A 56 7.69 -0.30 0.09
N TYR A 57 6.92 0.06 1.12
CA TYR A 57 6.03 1.22 1.08
C TYR A 57 6.56 2.34 1.95
N ILE A 58 6.58 3.56 1.39
CA ILE A 58 6.94 4.78 2.11
C ILE A 58 5.72 5.71 2.13
N LEU A 59 5.13 5.91 3.29
CA LEU A 59 4.10 6.93 3.49
C LEU A 59 4.78 8.30 3.61
N ASN A 60 4.61 9.12 2.59
CA ASN A 60 5.15 10.48 2.52
C ASN A 60 4.04 11.45 2.10
N GLY A 61 3.34 11.95 3.08
CA GLY A 61 2.10 12.70 2.94
C GLY A 61 0.89 11.96 3.50
N THR A 62 -0.28 12.52 3.32
CA THR A 62 -1.55 11.91 3.71
C THR A 62 -2.02 10.90 2.67
N LEU A 63 -2.40 9.69 3.11
CA LEU A 63 -3.13 8.73 2.30
C LEU A 63 -4.58 8.69 2.78
N THR A 64 -5.51 9.12 1.94
CA THR A 64 -6.95 9.13 2.24
C THR A 64 -7.66 7.99 1.53
N VAL A 65 -8.34 7.12 2.26
CA VAL A 65 -9.24 6.12 1.68
C VAL A 65 -10.64 6.74 1.61
N ALA A 66 -11.09 7.04 0.39
CA ALA A 66 -12.34 7.77 0.14
C ALA A 66 -13.60 6.94 0.47
N ASP A 67 -14.77 7.60 0.50
CA ASP A 67 -16.07 6.92 0.59
C ASP A 67 -16.24 5.91 -0.54
N GLY A 68 -16.62 4.68 -0.22
CA GLY A 68 -16.74 3.56 -1.17
C GLY A 68 -15.41 2.90 -1.58
N ALA A 69 -14.27 3.47 -1.19
CA ALA A 69 -12.96 2.88 -1.46
C ALA A 69 -12.53 1.86 -0.40
N THR A 70 -11.59 0.99 -0.78
CA THR A 70 -11.02 -0.02 0.13
C THR A 70 -9.50 -0.11 -0.05
N LEU A 71 -8.78 -0.03 1.06
CA LEU A 71 -7.35 -0.34 1.13
C LEU A 71 -7.15 -1.75 1.67
N GLU A 72 -6.64 -2.64 0.83
CA GLU A 72 -6.33 -4.04 1.17
C GLU A 72 -4.84 -4.19 1.47
N ILE A 73 -4.51 -4.65 2.67
CA ILE A 73 -3.13 -4.81 3.14
C ILE A 73 -2.90 -6.27 3.53
N PRO A 74 -2.14 -7.05 2.75
CA PRO A 74 -1.89 -8.45 3.02
C PRO A 74 -0.91 -8.65 4.20
N ALA A 75 -0.95 -9.85 4.77
CA ALA A 75 -0.05 -10.26 5.87
C ALA A 75 1.43 -10.11 5.50
N GLY A 76 2.22 -9.55 6.42
CA GLY A 76 3.64 -9.33 6.26
C GLY A 76 4.00 -8.01 5.58
N THR A 77 3.03 -7.20 5.17
CA THR A 77 3.30 -5.87 4.61
C THR A 77 3.95 -4.95 5.65
N LYS A 78 5.02 -4.25 5.25
CA LYS A 78 5.65 -3.20 6.05
C LYS A 78 5.48 -1.85 5.36
N ILE A 79 4.93 -0.88 6.10
CA ILE A 79 4.75 0.50 5.65
C ILE A 79 5.59 1.38 6.55
N LYS A 80 6.53 2.11 5.96
CA LYS A 80 7.41 3.06 6.64
C LYS A 80 6.89 4.47 6.43
N ALA A 81 6.69 5.23 7.49
CA ALA A 81 6.19 6.59 7.40
C ALA A 81 7.32 7.60 7.58
N ALA A 82 7.37 8.60 6.73
CA ALA A 82 8.25 9.74 6.87
C ALA A 82 7.91 10.56 8.14
N LYS A 83 8.91 11.27 8.67
CA LYS A 83 8.72 12.08 9.87
C LYS A 83 7.78 13.25 9.60
N GLY A 84 6.83 13.46 10.51
CA GLY A 84 5.97 14.64 10.52
C GLY A 84 4.49 14.33 10.72
N PHE A 85 3.78 15.33 11.23
CA PHE A 85 2.34 15.26 11.52
C PHE A 85 1.48 14.97 10.27
N GLY A 86 1.85 15.53 9.11
CA GLY A 86 1.10 15.34 7.85
C GLY A 86 1.21 13.95 7.22
N ASN A 87 2.03 13.08 7.79
CA ASN A 87 2.20 11.70 7.31
C ASN A 87 1.25 10.80 8.12
N TYR A 88 0.04 10.58 7.62
CA TYR A 88 -0.96 9.71 8.25
C TYR A 88 -1.82 9.02 7.19
N ILE A 89 -2.43 7.91 7.59
CA ILE A 89 -3.47 7.25 6.80
C ILE A 89 -4.81 7.58 7.43
N ILE A 90 -5.77 8.02 6.61
CA ILE A 90 -7.12 8.29 7.08
C ILE A 90 -8.14 7.56 6.22
N VAL A 91 -8.98 6.77 6.87
CA VAL A 91 -10.15 6.14 6.25
C VAL A 91 -11.33 7.08 6.49
N ALA A 92 -11.82 7.71 5.43
CA ALA A 92 -12.99 8.58 5.48
C ALA A 92 -14.25 7.76 5.76
N GLN A 93 -15.35 8.43 6.15
CA GLN A 93 -16.64 7.77 6.33
C GLN A 93 -17.04 7.01 5.06
N GLY A 94 -17.38 5.73 5.22
CA GLY A 94 -17.73 4.84 4.11
C GLY A 94 -16.54 4.24 3.35
N GLY A 95 -15.32 4.69 3.61
CA GLY A 95 -14.09 4.01 3.22
C GLY A 95 -13.82 2.78 4.11
N LYS A 96 -12.95 1.89 3.65
CA LYS A 96 -12.59 0.66 4.38
C LYS A 96 -11.09 0.40 4.35
N ILE A 97 -10.57 -0.17 5.43
CA ILE A 97 -9.24 -0.73 5.50
C ILE A 97 -9.31 -2.20 5.92
N ASN A 98 -8.77 -3.10 5.13
CA ASN A 98 -8.65 -4.51 5.45
C ASN A 98 -7.18 -4.86 5.62
N ALA A 99 -6.70 -4.82 6.84
CA ALA A 99 -5.32 -5.14 7.19
C ALA A 99 -5.32 -6.44 8.02
N LYS A 100 -5.20 -7.57 7.32
CA LYS A 100 -5.26 -8.91 7.92
C LYS A 100 -3.88 -9.56 7.92
N GLY A 101 -3.14 -9.32 8.99
CA GLY A 101 -1.90 -10.01 9.29
C GLY A 101 -2.12 -11.38 9.91
N THR A 102 -1.04 -12.04 10.28
CA THR A 102 -1.01 -13.27 11.09
C THR A 102 0.04 -13.14 12.18
N ALA A 103 0.04 -14.06 13.15
CA ALA A 103 1.06 -14.06 14.20
C ALA A 103 2.49 -14.14 13.64
N ASP A 104 2.70 -14.94 12.58
CA ASP A 104 4.01 -15.13 11.95
C ASP A 104 4.34 -14.04 10.92
N LYS A 105 3.32 -13.34 10.38
CA LYS A 105 3.44 -12.30 9.38
C LYS A 105 2.55 -11.10 9.75
N PRO A 106 2.88 -10.36 10.81
CA PRO A 106 2.11 -9.17 11.18
C PRO A 106 2.26 -8.09 10.10
N ILE A 107 1.27 -7.20 10.05
CA ILE A 107 1.37 -5.96 9.28
C ILE A 107 1.99 -4.91 10.18
N ILE A 108 3.00 -4.19 9.68
CA ILE A 108 3.78 -3.27 10.49
C ILE A 108 3.76 -1.88 9.85
N PHE A 109 3.23 -0.91 10.58
CA PHE A 109 3.39 0.51 10.28
C PHE A 109 4.45 1.08 11.22
N THR A 110 5.51 1.67 10.68
CA THR A 110 6.66 2.12 11.46
C THR A 110 7.25 3.41 10.89
N ALA A 111 8.30 3.93 11.51
CA ALA A 111 9.07 5.06 10.99
C ALA A 111 9.98 4.64 9.83
N ASP A 112 10.24 5.52 8.88
CA ASP A 112 11.22 5.31 7.80
C ASP A 112 12.66 5.26 8.34
N ASN A 113 12.92 5.89 9.47
CA ASN A 113 14.20 5.87 10.20
C ASN A 113 13.98 5.37 11.63
N GLU A 114 13.83 4.06 11.80
CA GLU A 114 13.55 3.42 13.09
C GLU A 114 14.66 3.65 14.14
N GLU A 115 15.92 3.78 13.71
CA GLU A 115 17.05 3.99 14.64
C GLU A 115 16.95 5.30 15.40
N ASN A 116 16.36 6.33 14.80
CA ASN A 116 16.19 7.66 15.37
C ASN A 116 14.73 8.01 15.67
N ALA A 117 13.82 7.05 15.55
CA ALA A 117 12.41 7.27 15.77
C ALA A 117 12.07 7.30 17.27
N THR A 118 11.21 8.21 17.64
CA THR A 118 10.60 8.32 18.96
C THR A 118 9.08 8.35 18.82
N THR A 119 8.37 8.22 19.92
CA THR A 119 6.92 8.46 19.96
C THR A 119 6.59 9.81 19.33
N GLY A 120 5.57 9.88 18.49
CA GLY A 120 5.22 11.09 17.77
C GLY A 120 6.06 11.33 16.52
N TYR A 121 6.64 10.28 15.92
CA TYR A 121 7.41 10.41 14.69
C TYR A 121 6.53 10.74 13.48
N TRP A 122 5.38 10.07 13.36
CA TRP A 122 4.40 10.27 12.29
C TRP A 122 2.96 10.29 12.82
N GLY A 123 1.98 10.72 12.00
CA GLY A 123 0.61 10.97 12.44
C GLY A 123 -0.15 9.74 12.91
N GLY A 124 -0.03 8.63 12.19
CA GLY A 124 -0.70 7.38 12.56
C GLY A 124 -1.82 6.96 11.60
N LEU A 125 -2.73 6.12 12.09
CA LEU A 125 -3.91 5.63 11.38
C LEU A 125 -5.17 6.19 12.02
N ILE A 126 -6.04 6.80 11.23
CA ILE A 126 -7.32 7.38 11.63
C ILE A 126 -8.42 6.66 10.86
N ILE A 127 -9.48 6.24 11.54
CA ILE A 127 -10.63 5.57 10.93
C ILE A 127 -11.91 6.27 11.35
N ASN A 128 -12.61 6.84 10.38
CA ASN A 128 -13.83 7.59 10.57
C ASN A 128 -15.04 6.75 10.22
N GLY A 129 -15.83 6.39 11.24
CA GLY A 129 -17.07 5.62 11.05
C GLY A 129 -18.31 6.50 10.96
N LYS A 130 -19.43 5.87 10.57
CA LYS A 130 -20.80 6.46 10.50
C LYS A 130 -21.64 6.08 11.72
N ALA A 131 -21.08 5.34 12.68
CA ALA A 131 -21.77 4.95 13.90
C ALA A 131 -22.03 6.17 14.80
N PRO A 132 -23.10 6.13 15.66
CA PRO A 132 -23.37 7.18 16.62
C PRO A 132 -22.18 7.41 17.57
N ILE A 133 -21.87 8.68 17.81
CA ILE A 133 -20.82 9.08 18.75
C ILE A 133 -21.41 9.36 20.15
N SER A 134 -20.61 9.14 21.18
CA SER A 134 -21.01 9.36 22.56
C SER A 134 -21.38 10.84 22.80
N GLY A 135 -22.51 11.07 23.45
CA GLY A 135 -23.00 12.40 23.76
C GLY A 135 -23.76 13.10 22.61
N ALA A 136 -23.85 12.46 21.44
CA ALA A 136 -24.61 12.99 20.31
C ALA A 136 -26.01 12.35 20.28
N ALA A 137 -27.08 13.16 20.35
CA ALA A 137 -28.44 12.67 20.53
C ALA A 137 -29.12 12.22 19.23
N ASN A 138 -28.71 12.71 18.05
CA ASN A 138 -29.49 12.56 16.82
C ASN A 138 -28.62 12.36 15.56
N GLY A 139 -27.54 11.60 15.68
CA GLY A 139 -26.65 11.36 14.53
C GLY A 139 -25.76 12.55 14.21
N GLU A 140 -25.38 13.31 15.23
CA GLU A 140 -24.42 14.38 15.10
C GLU A 140 -23.07 13.84 14.64
N THR A 141 -22.34 14.66 13.90
CA THR A 141 -21.00 14.33 13.41
C THR A 141 -19.97 15.25 14.06
N GLY A 142 -18.80 14.70 14.35
CA GLY A 142 -17.61 15.46 14.71
C GLY A 142 -16.68 15.67 13.52
N SER A 143 -15.68 16.51 13.68
CA SER A 143 -14.57 16.68 12.72
C SER A 143 -13.30 16.11 13.31
N THR A 144 -12.44 15.55 12.47
CA THR A 144 -11.10 15.12 12.92
C THR A 144 -10.22 16.33 13.21
N GLU A 145 -9.29 16.16 14.14
CA GLU A 145 -8.32 17.22 14.47
C GLU A 145 -7.30 17.47 13.34
N VAL A 146 -7.07 16.46 12.50
CA VAL A 146 -6.10 16.55 11.40
C VAL A 146 -6.67 17.23 10.15
N ASP A 147 -7.99 17.13 9.92
CA ASP A 147 -8.69 17.79 8.81
C ASP A 147 -10.17 18.01 9.17
N ASN A 148 -10.55 19.25 9.34
CA ASN A 148 -11.93 19.63 9.72
C ASN A 148 -12.98 19.28 8.64
N ASN A 149 -12.58 18.97 7.42
CA ASN A 149 -13.49 18.52 6.36
C ASN A 149 -13.84 17.04 6.51
N LEU A 150 -13.02 16.26 7.18
CA LEU A 150 -13.24 14.84 7.40
C LEU A 150 -14.04 14.60 8.68
N LYS A 151 -15.23 14.04 8.51
CA LYS A 151 -16.21 13.82 9.57
C LYS A 151 -16.18 12.39 10.07
N TYR A 152 -16.60 12.23 11.33
CA TYR A 152 -16.93 10.95 11.95
C TYR A 152 -18.26 11.06 12.70
N GLY A 153 -18.88 9.93 13.01
CA GLY A 153 -20.21 9.90 13.65
C GLY A 153 -21.35 9.86 12.64
N GLY A 154 -22.54 9.62 13.11
CA GLY A 154 -23.74 9.47 12.29
C GLY A 154 -24.81 8.65 12.99
N THR A 155 -25.59 7.87 12.23
CA THR A 155 -26.72 7.09 12.71
C THR A 155 -26.65 5.60 12.38
N ASP A 156 -25.60 5.14 11.71
CA ASP A 156 -25.47 3.73 11.33
C ASP A 156 -24.80 2.91 12.43
N GLU A 157 -25.63 2.26 13.25
CA GLU A 157 -25.17 1.38 14.34
C GLU A 157 -24.40 0.14 13.84
N ASN A 158 -24.55 -0.23 12.57
CA ASN A 158 -23.91 -1.38 11.94
C ASN A 158 -22.74 -0.98 11.03
N ASP A 159 -22.29 0.27 11.12
CA ASP A 159 -21.16 0.75 10.31
C ASP A 159 -19.92 -0.15 10.48
N ASN A 160 -19.26 -0.42 9.36
CA ASN A 160 -18.06 -1.26 9.31
C ASN A 160 -17.02 -0.62 8.39
N SER A 161 -16.00 -0.04 8.99
CA SER A 161 -14.88 0.59 8.29
C SER A 161 -13.72 -0.38 7.96
N GLY A 162 -13.92 -1.68 8.17
CA GLY A 162 -12.95 -2.72 7.80
C GLY A 162 -12.48 -3.60 8.95
N THR A 163 -11.30 -4.18 8.80
CA THR A 163 -10.74 -5.16 9.74
C THR A 163 -9.26 -4.89 9.98
N LEU A 164 -8.84 -4.94 11.26
CA LEU A 164 -7.44 -4.90 11.66
C LEU A 164 -7.12 -6.16 12.46
N GLU A 165 -6.24 -7.02 11.93
CA GLU A 165 -5.80 -8.25 12.59
C GLU A 165 -4.28 -8.33 12.56
N TYR A 166 -3.64 -8.58 13.70
CA TYR A 166 -2.18 -8.66 13.84
C TYR A 166 -1.46 -7.45 13.20
N VAL A 167 -1.93 -6.24 13.55
CA VAL A 167 -1.39 -4.97 13.09
C VAL A 167 -0.58 -4.32 14.20
N GLN A 168 0.62 -3.86 13.87
CA GLN A 168 1.49 -3.08 14.76
C GLN A 168 1.57 -1.64 14.25
N LEU A 169 1.31 -0.68 15.12
CA LEU A 169 1.44 0.75 14.86
C LEU A 169 2.53 1.31 15.79
N LEU A 170 3.71 1.58 15.22
CA LEU A 170 4.89 2.00 15.96
C LEU A 170 5.20 3.48 15.68
N TYR A 171 5.68 4.19 16.70
CA TYR A 171 6.14 5.60 16.63
C TYR A 171 5.09 6.62 16.18
N THR A 172 3.80 6.32 16.36
CA THR A 172 2.68 7.19 15.98
C THR A 172 2.47 8.35 16.96
N GLY A 173 1.52 9.24 16.62
CA GLY A 173 1.03 10.29 17.51
C GLY A 173 1.78 11.62 17.37
N ALA A 174 2.34 11.91 16.19
CA ALA A 174 2.84 13.26 15.89
C ALA A 174 1.71 14.28 16.04
N ARG A 175 2.06 15.46 16.59
CA ARG A 175 1.14 16.58 16.79
C ARG A 175 1.60 17.79 15.97
N SER A 176 0.64 18.61 15.56
CA SER A 176 0.88 19.92 14.92
C SER A 176 1.45 20.94 15.89
#